data_c4f2518f3994e508b52de67eec86e804
#
_entry.id   c4f2518f3994e508b52de67eec86e804
#
_cell.length_a   1.000
_cell.length_b   1.000
_cell.length_c   1.000
_cell.angle_alpha   90.00
_cell.angle_beta   90.00
_cell.angle_gamma   90.00
#
_symmetry.space_group_name_H-M   'P 1'
#
loop_
_entity.id
_entity.type
_entity.pdbx_description
1 polymer ?
#
loop_
_entity_poly.entity_id
_entity_poly.type
_entity_poly.pdbx_seq_one_letter_code
_entity_poly.pdbx_strand_id
1 'polypeptide(L)'
;MDTDVLVVGAGPTGLMLANQLVRRGVRTTVIDRHAGPSLQTRALGVQARTLEIYAQLGVVQRALELGKIATGANLWADGQRTARVPIGEAGRSVTPYPYILILGQDDNERILGDKLREQGGEVAWATELVALDPHDDHVVATLNQPDGSTRSVRAAWVAGCDGAHSAVRRLNGIDFPGAPYEHVFFVADVEASGGMVPDEVNVYLWRAGFHLFFPMRGERHWRVVGIVPEPLRGRGDLRFDDVVPSIRGEAGASLDFGTCSWFSTYRIHHRAAARFRAGRCFLLGDAAHIHSPVGAQGMNTGLQDATNLGWKLALVVSCRA
;
A
#
# COMPACT_ATOMS: atom_id res chain seq x y z
N MET A 1 18.65 -21.12 -16.36
CA MET A 1 17.84 -20.36 -15.39
C MET A 1 18.36 -18.93 -15.38
N ASP A 2 17.54 -17.97 -15.80
CA ASP A 2 17.98 -16.56 -15.91
C ASP A 2 17.92 -15.87 -14.55
N THR A 3 16.90 -16.20 -13.74
CA THR A 3 16.71 -15.68 -12.39
C THR A 3 16.14 -16.78 -11.47
N ASP A 4 16.40 -16.68 -10.17
CA ASP A 4 15.79 -17.62 -9.20
C ASP A 4 14.37 -17.19 -8.88
N VAL A 5 14.12 -15.89 -8.75
CA VAL A 5 12.78 -15.34 -8.51
C VAL A 5 12.51 -14.17 -9.45
N LEU A 6 11.41 -14.25 -10.21
CA LEU A 6 10.84 -13.12 -10.94
C LEU A 6 9.76 -12.48 -10.07
N VAL A 7 9.97 -11.23 -9.67
CA VAL A 7 9.00 -10.40 -8.96
C VAL A 7 8.27 -9.53 -9.96
N VAL A 8 6.95 -9.68 -10.06
CA VAL A 8 6.09 -8.93 -10.97
C VAL A 8 5.35 -7.86 -10.18
N GLY A 9 5.65 -6.60 -10.44
CA GLY A 9 5.16 -5.42 -9.72
C GLY A 9 6.21 -4.84 -8.77
N ALA A 10 6.49 -3.54 -8.92
CA ALA A 10 7.45 -2.78 -8.11
C ALA A 10 6.76 -1.77 -7.16
N GLY A 11 5.53 -2.05 -6.74
CA GLY A 11 4.90 -1.37 -5.61
C GLY A 11 5.54 -1.78 -4.28
N PRO A 12 5.03 -1.30 -3.13
CA PRO A 12 5.62 -1.55 -1.80
C PRO A 12 5.85 -3.04 -1.52
N THR A 13 4.89 -3.91 -1.85
CA THR A 13 4.99 -5.37 -1.65
C THR A 13 6.13 -5.98 -2.47
N GLY A 14 6.20 -5.67 -3.76
CA GLY A 14 7.23 -6.24 -4.64
C GLY A 14 8.62 -5.73 -4.30
N LEU A 15 8.77 -4.43 -4.02
CA LEU A 15 10.03 -3.84 -3.57
C LEU A 15 10.50 -4.44 -2.24
N MET A 16 9.58 -4.68 -1.29
CA MET A 16 9.93 -5.35 -0.03
C MET A 16 10.40 -6.78 -0.29
N LEU A 17 9.67 -7.55 -1.11
CA LEU A 17 10.07 -8.92 -1.46
C LEU A 17 11.45 -8.95 -2.13
N ALA A 18 11.69 -8.08 -3.09
CA ALA A 18 12.98 -7.96 -3.78
C ALA A 18 14.12 -7.69 -2.80
N ASN A 19 13.94 -6.72 -1.89
CA ASN A 19 14.90 -6.43 -0.83
C ASN A 19 15.18 -7.64 0.07
N GLN A 20 14.12 -8.39 0.44
CA GLN A 20 14.26 -9.58 1.28
C GLN A 20 15.00 -10.73 0.58
N LEU A 21 14.84 -10.84 -0.73
CA LEU A 21 15.51 -11.87 -1.55
C LEU A 21 16.97 -11.48 -1.83
N VAL A 22 17.21 -10.28 -2.36
CA VAL A 22 18.55 -9.80 -2.75
C VAL A 22 19.51 -9.81 -1.55
N ARG A 23 19.08 -9.31 -0.38
CA ARG A 23 19.90 -9.33 0.85
C ARG A 23 20.31 -10.74 1.32
N ARG A 24 19.67 -11.78 0.79
CA ARG A 24 19.94 -13.21 1.06
C ARG A 24 20.63 -13.91 -0.08
N GLY A 25 21.13 -13.16 -1.07
CA GLY A 25 21.89 -13.69 -2.20
C GLY A 25 21.04 -14.39 -3.26
N VAL A 26 19.74 -14.23 -3.27
CA VAL A 26 18.84 -14.79 -4.30
C VAL A 26 18.88 -13.92 -5.55
N ARG A 27 19.15 -14.51 -6.70
CA ARG A 27 19.11 -13.81 -8.00
C ARG A 27 17.68 -13.44 -8.31
N THR A 28 17.39 -12.14 -8.25
CA THR A 28 16.03 -11.60 -8.34
C THR A 28 15.92 -10.64 -9.49
N THR A 29 14.95 -10.87 -10.37
CA THR A 29 14.55 -9.93 -11.42
C THR A 29 13.24 -9.28 -10.99
N VAL A 30 13.19 -7.95 -11.01
CA VAL A 30 11.98 -7.18 -10.69
C VAL A 30 11.52 -6.45 -11.93
N ILE A 31 10.25 -6.59 -12.27
CA ILE A 31 9.63 -5.89 -13.41
C ILE A 31 8.42 -5.09 -12.96
N ASP A 32 8.15 -3.98 -13.62
CA ASP A 32 6.89 -3.25 -13.52
C ASP A 32 6.48 -2.69 -14.87
N ARG A 33 5.17 -2.75 -15.16
CA ARG A 33 4.59 -2.23 -16.41
C ARG A 33 4.59 -0.71 -16.51
N HIS A 34 4.66 0.00 -15.39
CA HIS A 34 4.74 1.46 -15.35
C HIS A 34 6.15 1.92 -15.71
N ALA A 35 6.25 3.16 -16.18
CA ALA A 35 7.53 3.76 -16.55
C ALA A 35 8.40 4.18 -15.35
N GLY A 36 7.89 4.07 -14.14
CA GLY A 36 8.57 4.46 -12.90
C GLY A 36 7.70 4.30 -11.66
N PRO A 37 8.19 4.70 -10.48
CA PRO A 37 7.47 4.65 -9.23
C PRO A 37 6.16 5.45 -9.29
N SER A 38 5.18 5.08 -8.46
CA SER A 38 3.93 5.81 -8.37
C SER A 38 4.15 7.22 -7.84
N LEU A 39 3.54 8.19 -8.53
CA LEU A 39 3.49 9.59 -8.06
C LEU A 39 2.25 9.86 -7.19
N GLN A 40 1.39 8.85 -7.01
CA GLN A 40 0.15 8.98 -6.27
C GLN A 40 0.21 8.18 -4.97
N THR A 41 0.04 8.88 -3.88
CA THR A 41 -0.03 8.28 -2.55
C THR A 41 -1.44 7.78 -2.26
N ARG A 42 -1.63 6.45 -2.25
CA ARG A 42 -2.91 5.84 -1.88
C ARG A 42 -2.96 5.40 -0.42
N ALA A 43 -1.91 4.77 0.06
CA ALA A 43 -1.77 4.33 1.44
C ALA A 43 -0.87 5.29 2.23
N LEU A 44 -1.16 5.47 3.53
CA LEU A 44 -0.43 6.40 4.39
C LEU A 44 0.09 5.76 5.68
N GLY A 45 -0.67 4.86 6.27
CA GLY A 45 -0.33 4.37 7.61
C GLY A 45 0.71 3.25 7.58
N VAL A 46 1.84 3.45 8.24
CA VAL A 46 2.84 2.40 8.49
C VAL A 46 2.75 2.00 9.96
N GLN A 47 2.42 0.74 10.20
CA GLN A 47 2.17 0.20 11.54
C GLN A 47 3.46 -0.29 12.20
N ALA A 48 3.43 -0.48 13.53
CA ALA A 48 4.54 -0.92 14.36
C ALA A 48 5.29 -2.12 13.77
N ARG A 49 4.57 -3.19 13.38
CA ARG A 49 5.20 -4.38 12.80
C ARG A 49 5.96 -4.10 11.50
N THR A 50 5.45 -3.22 10.67
CA THR A 50 6.14 -2.80 9.45
C THR A 50 7.39 -1.97 9.77
N LEU A 51 7.35 -1.11 10.79
CA LEU A 51 8.52 -0.37 11.25
C LEU A 51 9.61 -1.30 11.83
N GLU A 52 9.23 -2.37 12.52
CA GLU A 52 10.16 -3.42 12.95
C GLU A 52 10.83 -4.11 11.74
N ILE A 53 10.06 -4.40 10.70
CA ILE A 53 10.59 -4.94 9.43
C ILE A 53 11.54 -3.94 8.75
N TYR A 54 11.19 -2.65 8.77
CA TYR A 54 12.05 -1.58 8.25
C TYR A 54 13.34 -1.44 9.05
N ALA A 55 13.29 -1.63 10.37
CA ALA A 55 14.49 -1.66 11.21
C ALA A 55 15.41 -2.84 10.83
N GLN A 56 14.85 -4.03 10.63
CA GLN A 56 15.60 -5.21 10.17
C GLN A 56 16.20 -5.02 8.77
N LEU A 57 15.57 -4.23 7.91
CA LEU A 57 16.07 -3.89 6.58
C LEU A 57 17.07 -2.72 6.60
N GLY A 58 17.15 -1.97 7.71
CA GLY A 58 18.02 -0.81 7.87
C GLY A 58 17.46 0.46 7.22
N VAL A 59 16.15 0.59 7.05
CA VAL A 59 15.50 1.76 6.42
C VAL A 59 14.57 2.53 7.36
N VAL A 60 14.40 2.08 8.60
CA VAL A 60 13.44 2.69 9.53
C VAL A 60 13.73 4.16 9.81
N GLN A 61 15.01 4.53 9.95
CA GLN A 61 15.37 5.92 10.23
C GLN A 61 14.92 6.87 9.12
N ARG A 62 15.15 6.48 7.85
CA ARG A 62 14.68 7.26 6.69
C ARG A 62 13.15 7.38 6.67
N ALA A 63 12.44 6.30 7.05
CA ALA A 63 10.98 6.34 7.14
C ALA A 63 10.52 7.31 8.23
N LEU A 64 11.16 7.32 9.41
CA LEU A 64 10.84 8.24 10.50
C LEU A 64 11.13 9.70 10.17
N GLU A 65 12.18 9.98 9.41
CA GLU A 65 12.55 11.33 8.96
C GLU A 65 11.55 11.90 7.94
N LEU A 66 10.96 11.05 7.11
CA LEU A 66 10.03 11.45 6.05
C LEU A 66 8.58 11.44 6.52
N GLY A 67 8.23 10.59 7.47
CA GLY A 67 6.88 10.44 7.97
C GLY A 67 6.55 11.36 9.14
N LYS A 68 5.30 11.27 9.58
CA LYS A 68 4.79 11.96 10.77
C LYS A 68 4.27 10.94 11.78
N ILE A 69 4.76 11.01 13.00
CA ILE A 69 4.35 10.10 14.08
C ILE A 69 3.00 10.54 14.63
N ALA A 70 2.02 9.63 14.64
CA ALA A 70 0.73 9.81 15.28
C ALA A 70 0.61 8.85 16.48
N THR A 71 0.55 9.43 17.68
CA THR A 71 0.51 8.65 18.95
C THR A 71 -0.91 8.42 19.46
N GLY A 72 -1.90 9.05 18.86
CA GLY A 72 -3.29 8.93 19.27
C GLY A 72 -4.28 9.07 18.11
N ALA A 73 -5.50 8.62 18.37
CA ALA A 73 -6.66 8.87 17.52
C ALA A 73 -7.77 9.49 18.35
N ASN A 74 -8.29 10.63 17.90
CA ASN A 74 -9.36 11.36 18.56
C ASN A 74 -10.69 11.04 17.90
N LEU A 75 -11.68 10.67 18.68
CA LEU A 75 -13.06 10.43 18.22
C LEU A 75 -13.89 11.68 18.49
N TRP A 76 -14.57 12.14 17.45
CA TRP A 76 -15.43 13.31 17.47
C TRP A 76 -16.86 12.91 17.12
N ALA A 77 -17.83 13.42 17.84
CA ALA A 77 -19.24 13.31 17.52
C ALA A 77 -19.92 14.63 17.84
N ASP A 78 -20.82 15.09 16.98
CA ASP A 78 -21.56 16.35 17.12
C ASP A 78 -20.64 17.56 17.40
N GLY A 79 -19.50 17.61 16.74
CA GLY A 79 -18.51 18.67 16.88
C GLY A 79 -17.68 18.67 18.16
N GLN A 80 -17.86 17.67 19.01
CA GLN A 80 -17.14 17.53 20.28
C GLN A 80 -16.23 16.32 20.30
N ARG A 81 -15.05 16.46 20.88
CA ARG A 81 -14.14 15.34 21.10
C ARG A 81 -14.70 14.46 22.24
N THR A 82 -15.19 13.27 21.91
CA THR A 82 -15.81 12.34 22.86
C THR A 82 -14.82 11.36 23.47
N ALA A 83 -13.76 11.00 22.76
CA ALA A 83 -12.75 10.07 23.25
C ALA A 83 -11.39 10.29 22.57
N ARG A 84 -10.33 9.76 23.20
CA ARG A 84 -9.00 9.60 22.63
C ARG A 84 -8.53 8.18 22.84
N VAL A 85 -8.08 7.54 21.77
CA VAL A 85 -7.41 6.24 21.81
C VAL A 85 -5.90 6.48 21.89
N PRO A 86 -5.24 6.17 23.02
CA PRO A 86 -3.82 6.45 23.22
C PRO A 86 -2.97 5.32 22.60
N ILE A 87 -2.81 5.31 21.28
CA ILE A 87 -2.08 4.30 20.51
C ILE A 87 -0.65 4.16 21.05
N GLY A 88 0.02 5.28 21.34
CA GLY A 88 1.39 5.31 21.83
C GLY A 88 1.57 4.69 23.21
N GLU A 89 0.55 4.59 24.01
CA GLU A 89 0.62 3.98 25.36
C GLU A 89 0.40 2.48 25.31
N ALA A 90 -0.57 2.04 24.52
CA ALA A 90 -0.97 0.63 24.44
C ALA A 90 0.16 -0.30 23.93
N GLY A 91 1.07 0.22 23.11
CA GLY A 91 2.14 -0.55 22.46
C GLY A 91 3.50 -0.54 23.18
N ARG A 92 3.71 0.29 24.20
CA ARG A 92 5.05 0.56 24.79
C ARG A 92 5.80 -0.68 25.30
N SER A 93 5.09 -1.69 25.79
CA SER A 93 5.70 -2.92 26.31
C SER A 93 5.96 -3.99 25.25
N VAL A 94 5.46 -3.80 24.02
CA VAL A 94 5.49 -4.84 22.96
C VAL A 94 6.33 -4.46 21.75
N THR A 95 6.57 -3.16 21.51
CA THR A 95 7.29 -2.69 20.32
C THR A 95 8.08 -1.41 20.61
N PRO A 96 9.25 -1.22 19.98
CA PRO A 96 9.96 0.06 20.01
C PRO A 96 9.28 1.17 19.19
N TYR A 97 8.22 0.85 18.43
CA TYR A 97 7.48 1.76 17.57
C TYR A 97 5.99 1.82 17.94
N PRO A 98 5.62 2.24 19.17
CA PRO A 98 4.23 2.19 19.64
C PRO A 98 3.40 3.34 19.09
N TYR A 99 3.34 3.50 17.77
CA TYR A 99 2.61 4.56 17.08
C TYR A 99 2.27 4.14 15.64
N ILE A 100 1.49 4.95 14.97
CA ILE A 100 1.31 4.85 13.53
C ILE A 100 2.19 5.93 12.89
N LEU A 101 3.04 5.53 11.95
CA LEU A 101 3.79 6.49 11.14
C LEU A 101 2.96 6.82 9.90
N ILE A 102 2.61 8.09 9.75
CA ILE A 102 1.95 8.59 8.55
C ILE A 102 3.03 8.91 7.52
N LEU A 103 3.16 8.03 6.54
CA LEU A 103 4.18 8.08 5.48
C LEU A 103 3.53 7.68 4.16
N GLY A 104 3.64 8.53 3.15
CA GLY A 104 3.06 8.30 1.84
C GLY A 104 3.58 7.03 1.15
N GLN A 105 2.75 6.43 0.33
CA GLN A 105 3.14 5.24 -0.44
C GLN A 105 4.31 5.55 -1.38
N ASP A 106 4.33 6.73 -1.99
CA ASP A 106 5.41 7.24 -2.85
C ASP A 106 6.75 7.31 -2.11
N ASP A 107 6.77 7.83 -0.88
CA ASP A 107 7.95 7.82 -0.02
C ASP A 107 8.35 6.40 0.37
N ASN A 108 7.38 5.51 0.67
CA ASN A 108 7.65 4.10 0.93
C ASN A 108 8.31 3.41 -0.27
N GLU A 109 7.77 3.60 -1.48
CA GLU A 109 8.33 3.02 -2.71
C GLU A 109 9.74 3.56 -2.97
N ARG A 110 9.97 4.87 -2.74
CA ARG A 110 11.29 5.48 -2.87
C ARG A 110 12.29 4.89 -1.89
N ILE A 111 11.96 4.80 -0.61
CA ILE A 111 12.83 4.21 0.42
C ILE A 111 13.22 2.77 0.07
N LEU A 112 12.24 1.96 -0.31
CA LEU A 112 12.45 0.55 -0.64
C LEU A 112 13.20 0.37 -1.96
N GLY A 113 12.93 1.22 -2.95
CA GLY A 113 13.63 1.23 -4.24
C GLY A 113 15.10 1.67 -4.10
N ASP A 114 15.37 2.71 -3.28
CA ASP A 114 16.72 3.15 -2.95
C ASP A 114 17.48 2.02 -2.27
N LYS A 115 16.85 1.36 -1.30
CA LYS A 115 17.46 0.23 -0.60
C LYS A 115 17.77 -0.94 -1.51
N LEU A 116 16.88 -1.23 -2.46
CA LEU A 116 17.10 -2.28 -3.45
C LEU A 116 18.34 -1.95 -4.30
N ARG A 117 18.48 -0.70 -4.77
CA ARG A 117 19.66 -0.24 -5.53
C ARG A 117 20.95 -0.29 -4.71
N GLU A 118 20.92 0.09 -3.42
CA GLU A 118 22.04 -0.07 -2.50
C GLU A 118 22.52 -1.52 -2.37
N GLN A 119 21.62 -2.49 -2.54
CA GLN A 119 21.92 -3.93 -2.52
C GLN A 119 22.31 -4.49 -3.89
N GLY A 120 22.41 -3.65 -4.92
CA GLY A 120 22.74 -4.05 -6.29
C GLY A 120 21.57 -4.61 -7.10
N GLY A 121 20.33 -4.45 -6.61
CA GLY A 121 19.12 -4.83 -7.35
C GLY A 121 18.56 -3.65 -8.15
N GLU A 122 17.83 -3.97 -9.21
CA GLU A 122 17.21 -2.97 -10.09
C GLU A 122 15.79 -3.38 -10.46
N VAL A 123 14.97 -2.39 -10.85
CA VAL A 123 13.64 -2.59 -11.41
C VAL A 123 13.66 -2.35 -12.89
N ALA A 124 13.26 -3.33 -13.70
CA ALA A 124 13.01 -3.14 -15.12
C ALA A 124 11.61 -2.52 -15.30
N TRP A 125 11.59 -1.20 -15.41
CA TRP A 125 10.40 -0.40 -15.65
C TRP A 125 9.87 -0.56 -17.08
N ALA A 126 8.61 -0.18 -17.30
CA ALA A 126 7.89 -0.31 -18.58
C ALA A 126 7.99 -1.74 -19.15
N THR A 127 8.08 -2.74 -18.28
CA THR A 127 8.21 -4.15 -18.64
C THR A 127 6.99 -4.91 -18.12
N GLU A 128 6.19 -5.48 -19.03
CA GLU A 128 4.91 -6.10 -18.72
C GLU A 128 4.95 -7.62 -18.87
N LEU A 129 4.44 -8.34 -17.89
CA LEU A 129 4.21 -9.77 -17.98
C LEU A 129 2.97 -10.06 -18.84
N VAL A 130 3.15 -10.81 -19.94
CA VAL A 130 2.04 -11.13 -20.87
C VAL A 130 1.70 -12.60 -20.93
N ALA A 131 2.63 -13.51 -20.61
CA ALA A 131 2.35 -14.93 -20.55
C ALA A 131 3.22 -15.66 -19.50
N LEU A 132 2.70 -16.78 -19.00
CA LEU A 132 3.41 -17.72 -18.13
C LEU A 132 3.23 -19.13 -18.69
N ASP A 133 4.33 -19.83 -18.86
CA ASP A 133 4.36 -21.24 -19.23
C ASP A 133 5.03 -22.04 -18.09
N PRO A 134 4.23 -22.74 -17.26
CA PRO A 134 4.73 -23.47 -16.11
C PRO A 134 5.32 -24.83 -16.51
N HIS A 135 6.50 -25.12 -15.97
CA HIS A 135 7.19 -26.39 -16.03
C HIS A 135 7.41 -26.96 -14.61
N ASP A 136 7.84 -28.22 -14.50
CA ASP A 136 8.02 -28.87 -13.20
C ASP A 136 9.07 -28.20 -12.33
N ASP A 137 10.18 -27.70 -12.92
CA ASP A 137 11.32 -27.11 -12.22
C ASP A 137 11.46 -25.60 -12.40
N HIS A 138 10.70 -24.98 -13.32
CA HIS A 138 10.75 -23.53 -13.60
C HIS A 138 9.45 -23.01 -14.23
N VAL A 139 9.40 -21.71 -14.46
CA VAL A 139 8.36 -21.02 -15.24
C VAL A 139 9.04 -20.21 -16.33
N VAL A 140 8.54 -20.27 -17.54
CA VAL A 140 8.95 -19.35 -18.62
C VAL A 140 7.96 -18.18 -18.66
N ALA A 141 8.44 -17.00 -18.33
CA ALA A 141 7.67 -15.76 -18.40
C ALA A 141 7.96 -15.01 -19.70
N THR A 142 6.92 -14.62 -20.43
CA THR A 142 7.06 -13.74 -21.61
C THR A 142 6.79 -12.32 -21.18
N LEU A 143 7.73 -11.44 -21.47
CA LEU A 143 7.73 -10.02 -21.09
C LEU A 143 7.70 -9.13 -22.31
N ASN A 144 6.81 -8.14 -22.35
CA ASN A 144 6.89 -7.03 -23.29
C ASN A 144 7.89 -5.99 -22.76
N GLN A 145 8.80 -5.55 -23.64
CA GLN A 145 9.83 -4.57 -23.32
C GLN A 145 9.41 -3.15 -23.75
N PRO A 146 10.06 -2.08 -23.23
CA PRO A 146 9.76 -0.70 -23.60
C PRO A 146 9.89 -0.39 -25.10
N ASP A 147 10.74 -1.12 -25.79
CA ASP A 147 10.97 -0.98 -27.25
C ASP A 147 9.95 -1.75 -28.10
N GLY A 148 8.94 -2.37 -27.50
CA GLY A 148 7.92 -3.18 -28.15
C GLY A 148 8.36 -4.61 -28.47
N SER A 149 9.58 -4.99 -28.18
CA SER A 149 10.07 -6.38 -28.33
C SER A 149 9.52 -7.26 -27.21
N THR A 150 9.55 -8.57 -27.43
CA THR A 150 9.24 -9.56 -26.41
C THR A 150 10.49 -10.30 -25.98
N ARG A 151 10.59 -10.60 -24.66
CA ARG A 151 11.68 -11.37 -24.09
C ARG A 151 11.12 -12.50 -23.23
N SER A 152 11.68 -13.72 -23.37
CA SER A 152 11.41 -14.83 -22.46
C SER A 152 12.43 -14.84 -21.32
N VAL A 153 11.93 -15.09 -20.10
CA VAL A 153 12.75 -15.20 -18.87
C VAL A 153 12.39 -16.52 -18.18
N ARG A 154 13.40 -17.34 -17.91
CA ARG A 154 13.26 -18.59 -17.14
C ARG A 154 13.50 -18.29 -15.65
N ALA A 155 12.47 -18.43 -14.83
CA ALA A 155 12.52 -18.20 -13.40
C ALA A 155 12.22 -19.51 -12.64
N ALA A 156 12.93 -19.78 -11.54
CA ALA A 156 12.58 -20.91 -10.68
C ALA A 156 11.25 -20.66 -9.96
N TRP A 157 10.95 -19.41 -9.64
CA TRP A 157 9.71 -18.97 -8.97
C TRP A 157 9.25 -17.64 -9.53
N VAL A 158 7.93 -17.42 -9.52
CA VAL A 158 7.31 -16.14 -9.87
C VAL A 158 6.51 -15.63 -8.69
N ALA A 159 6.67 -14.36 -8.33
CA ALA A 159 5.91 -13.71 -7.28
C ALA A 159 5.10 -12.55 -7.86
N GLY A 160 3.77 -12.69 -7.87
CA GLY A 160 2.82 -11.66 -8.29
C GLY A 160 2.58 -10.67 -7.16
N CYS A 161 3.18 -9.49 -7.31
CA CYS A 161 3.01 -8.31 -6.46
C CYS A 161 2.38 -7.16 -7.28
N ASP A 162 1.66 -7.50 -8.34
CA ASP A 162 1.19 -6.66 -9.44
C ASP A 162 -0.22 -6.09 -9.22
N GLY A 163 -0.63 -6.04 -7.94
CA GLY A 163 -1.80 -5.29 -7.48
C GLY A 163 -3.14 -5.95 -7.83
N ALA A 164 -4.21 -5.19 -7.64
CA ALA A 164 -5.60 -5.65 -7.77
C ALA A 164 -5.93 -6.30 -9.11
N HIS A 165 -5.28 -5.86 -10.18
CA HIS A 165 -5.44 -6.37 -11.55
C HIS A 165 -4.35 -7.35 -11.96
N SER A 166 -3.85 -8.14 -11.02
CA SER A 166 -2.72 -9.04 -11.19
C SER A 166 -2.78 -9.89 -12.46
N ALA A 167 -1.74 -9.76 -13.30
CA ALA A 167 -1.51 -10.63 -14.46
C ALA A 167 -1.12 -12.03 -14.01
N VAL A 168 -0.27 -12.14 -12.98
CA VAL A 168 0.15 -13.45 -12.42
C VAL A 168 -1.08 -14.24 -11.95
N ARG A 169 -2.02 -13.61 -11.25
CA ARG A 169 -3.27 -14.25 -10.81
C ARG A 169 -4.10 -14.74 -12.00
N ARG A 170 -4.34 -13.87 -12.98
CA ARG A 170 -5.17 -14.19 -14.16
C ARG A 170 -4.56 -15.29 -15.03
N LEU A 171 -3.26 -15.21 -15.29
CA LEU A 171 -2.54 -16.19 -16.12
C LEU A 171 -2.49 -17.58 -15.48
N ASN A 172 -2.60 -17.65 -14.14
CA ASN A 172 -2.71 -18.93 -13.42
C ASN A 172 -4.17 -19.40 -13.21
N GLY A 173 -5.17 -18.72 -13.78
CA GLY A 173 -6.57 -19.09 -13.63
C GLY A 173 -7.03 -19.09 -12.16
N ILE A 174 -6.55 -18.18 -11.35
CA ILE A 174 -6.92 -18.07 -9.94
C ILE A 174 -8.07 -17.08 -9.79
N ASP A 175 -9.21 -17.57 -9.30
CA ASP A 175 -10.38 -16.75 -9.01
C ASP A 175 -10.11 -15.71 -7.92
N PHE A 176 -10.82 -14.57 -8.01
CA PHE A 176 -10.73 -13.47 -7.06
C PHE A 176 -12.11 -13.09 -6.54
N PRO A 177 -12.77 -13.99 -5.80
CA PRO A 177 -14.12 -13.74 -5.29
C PRO A 177 -14.14 -12.58 -4.29
N GLY A 178 -15.30 -11.93 -4.20
CA GLY A 178 -15.56 -10.83 -3.30
C GLY A 178 -16.56 -9.85 -3.89
N ALA A 179 -16.87 -8.80 -3.13
CA ALA A 179 -17.85 -7.80 -3.50
C ALA A 179 -17.31 -6.38 -3.30
N PRO A 180 -17.80 -5.40 -4.06
CA PRO A 180 -17.58 -4.00 -3.73
C PRO A 180 -18.38 -3.65 -2.48
N TYR A 181 -17.85 -2.74 -1.66
CA TYR A 181 -18.63 -2.06 -0.63
C TYR A 181 -19.68 -1.15 -1.29
N GLU A 182 -20.77 -0.94 -0.59
CA GLU A 182 -21.88 -0.11 -1.07
C GLU A 182 -21.48 1.36 -1.24
N HIS A 183 -20.60 1.85 -0.38
CA HIS A 183 -20.17 3.25 -0.36
C HIS A 183 -19.03 3.53 -1.34
N VAL A 184 -19.10 4.70 -1.98
CA VAL A 184 -17.97 5.32 -2.68
C VAL A 184 -17.25 6.20 -1.68
N PHE A 185 -15.94 6.11 -1.63
CA PHE A 185 -15.10 6.91 -0.76
C PHE A 185 -14.37 7.98 -1.56
N PHE A 186 -14.06 9.08 -0.90
CA PHE A 186 -13.11 10.06 -1.41
C PHE A 186 -11.86 10.10 -0.53
N VAL A 187 -10.77 10.53 -1.13
CA VAL A 187 -9.52 10.89 -0.46
C VAL A 187 -9.04 12.21 -1.00
N ALA A 188 -8.58 13.08 -0.13
CA ALA A 188 -8.07 14.41 -0.48
C ALA A 188 -6.86 14.77 0.36
N ASP A 189 -5.87 15.42 -0.27
CA ASP A 189 -4.76 16.07 0.42
C ASP A 189 -5.04 17.57 0.45
N VAL A 190 -5.20 18.10 1.64
CA VAL A 190 -5.70 19.46 1.84
C VAL A 190 -4.94 20.21 2.94
N GLU A 191 -4.94 21.51 2.82
CA GLU A 191 -4.71 22.38 3.97
C GLU A 191 -6.01 22.53 4.76
N ALA A 192 -5.96 22.26 6.06
CA ALA A 192 -7.11 22.46 6.92
C ALA A 192 -6.72 22.91 8.32
N SER A 193 -7.66 23.63 8.96
CA SER A 193 -7.55 24.09 10.35
C SER A 193 -8.91 24.04 11.03
N GLY A 194 -8.94 24.25 12.34
CA GLY A 194 -10.16 24.22 13.15
C GLY A 194 -10.02 23.27 14.34
N GLY A 195 -11.12 22.62 14.73
CA GLY A 195 -11.20 21.83 15.94
C GLY A 195 -10.37 20.54 16.01
N MET A 196 -9.52 20.26 15.02
CA MET A 196 -8.69 19.05 14.98
C MET A 196 -7.55 19.12 16.00
N VAL A 197 -7.23 17.97 16.60
CA VAL A 197 -6.01 17.81 17.41
C VAL A 197 -4.82 17.66 16.46
N PRO A 198 -3.84 18.58 16.52
CA PRO A 198 -2.64 18.49 15.70
C PRO A 198 -1.87 17.20 15.97
N ASP A 199 -1.16 16.70 14.97
CA ASP A 199 -0.23 15.55 15.06
C ASP A 199 -0.87 14.22 15.49
N GLU A 200 -2.19 14.15 15.58
CA GLU A 200 -2.96 12.93 15.86
C GLU A 200 -4.02 12.68 14.79
N VAL A 201 -4.43 11.45 14.65
CA VAL A 201 -5.56 11.09 13.77
C VAL A 201 -6.84 11.65 14.37
N ASN A 202 -7.69 12.27 13.55
CA ASN A 202 -9.00 12.73 13.97
C ASN A 202 -10.07 11.98 13.18
N VAL A 203 -11.01 11.38 13.89
CA VAL A 203 -12.11 10.57 13.36
C VAL A 203 -13.42 11.25 13.73
N TYR A 204 -14.05 11.89 12.77
CA TYR A 204 -15.37 12.48 12.93
C TYR A 204 -16.42 11.44 12.56
N LEU A 205 -17.28 11.13 13.51
CA LEU A 205 -18.34 10.13 13.38
C LEU A 205 -19.70 10.80 13.29
N TRP A 206 -20.53 10.31 12.38
CA TRP A 206 -21.95 10.65 12.34
C TRP A 206 -22.77 9.41 12.03
N ARG A 207 -24.11 9.56 12.06
CA ARG A 207 -25.05 8.42 11.98
C ARG A 207 -24.81 7.49 10.77
N ALA A 208 -24.35 8.02 9.63
CA ALA A 208 -24.24 7.28 8.38
C ALA A 208 -22.79 7.09 7.89
N GLY A 209 -21.79 7.52 8.67
CA GLY A 209 -20.42 7.40 8.20
C GLY A 209 -19.35 8.05 9.09
N PHE A 210 -18.25 8.38 8.44
CA PHE A 210 -17.08 8.97 9.11
C PHE A 210 -16.27 9.83 8.15
N HIS A 211 -15.52 10.78 8.73
CA HIS A 211 -14.37 11.43 8.10
C HIS A 211 -13.12 11.17 8.92
N LEU A 212 -12.06 10.72 8.26
CA LEU A 212 -10.74 10.51 8.86
C LEU A 212 -9.82 11.63 8.40
N PHE A 213 -9.14 12.25 9.35
CA PHE A 213 -8.10 13.25 9.09
C PHE A 213 -6.78 12.69 9.61
N PHE A 214 -5.88 12.40 8.69
CA PHE A 214 -4.52 11.96 8.99
C PHE A 214 -3.58 13.16 8.90
N PRO A 215 -2.80 13.46 9.95
CA PRO A 215 -1.84 14.56 9.89
C PRO A 215 -0.72 14.22 8.92
N MET A 216 -0.47 15.08 7.94
CA MET A 216 0.64 14.93 7.01
C MET A 216 1.82 15.81 7.42
N ARG A 217 2.97 15.60 6.78
CA ARG A 217 4.14 16.45 6.99
C ARG A 217 3.86 17.87 6.52
N GLY A 218 4.30 18.85 7.30
CA GLY A 218 4.00 20.27 7.11
C GLY A 218 2.94 20.75 8.09
N GLU A 219 2.80 22.07 8.17
CA GLU A 219 1.77 22.69 9.01
C GLU A 219 0.42 22.64 8.29
N ARG A 220 -0.65 22.30 9.02
CA ARG A 220 -2.03 22.29 8.53
C ARG A 220 -2.30 21.33 7.34
N HIS A 221 -1.37 20.43 7.00
CA HIS A 221 -1.56 19.48 5.92
C HIS A 221 -2.21 18.20 6.44
N TRP A 222 -3.30 17.82 5.79
CA TRP A 222 -4.11 16.69 6.18
C TRP A 222 -4.50 15.83 4.98
N ARG A 223 -4.47 14.53 5.14
CA ARG A 223 -5.21 13.64 4.27
C ARG A 223 -6.57 13.38 4.87
N VAL A 224 -7.60 13.72 4.11
CA VAL A 224 -8.99 13.49 4.47
C VAL A 224 -9.52 12.29 3.70
N VAL A 225 -10.12 11.34 4.41
CA VAL A 225 -10.83 10.20 3.82
C VAL A 225 -12.27 10.24 4.32
N GLY A 226 -13.22 10.14 3.42
CA GLY A 226 -14.64 10.16 3.79
C GLY A 226 -15.51 9.43 2.79
N ILE A 227 -16.80 9.32 3.10
CA ILE A 227 -17.81 8.74 2.23
C ILE A 227 -18.34 9.84 1.30
N VAL A 228 -18.43 9.55 0.01
CA VAL A 228 -19.07 10.46 -0.94
C VAL A 228 -20.55 10.57 -0.61
N PRO A 229 -21.07 11.78 -0.38
CA PRO A 229 -22.49 12.01 -0.10
C PRO A 229 -23.40 11.40 -1.16
N GLU A 230 -24.53 10.86 -0.75
CA GLU A 230 -25.47 10.16 -1.65
C GLU A 230 -25.88 10.98 -2.88
N PRO A 231 -26.21 12.29 -2.76
CA PRO A 231 -26.56 13.11 -3.93
C PRO A 231 -25.44 13.29 -4.94
N LEU A 232 -24.18 13.05 -4.55
CA LEU A 232 -23.02 13.20 -5.40
C LEU A 232 -22.55 11.86 -6.00
N ARG A 233 -23.13 10.74 -5.61
CA ARG A 233 -22.76 9.40 -6.10
C ARG A 233 -23.01 9.30 -7.60
N GLY A 234 -22.05 8.76 -8.33
CA GLY A 234 -22.15 8.56 -9.78
C GLY A 234 -21.67 9.73 -10.63
N ARG A 235 -21.36 10.88 -10.04
CA ARG A 235 -20.67 11.96 -10.76
C ARG A 235 -19.20 11.58 -10.97
N GLY A 236 -18.74 11.71 -12.22
CA GLY A 236 -17.34 11.43 -12.59
C GLY A 236 -16.39 12.64 -12.48
N ASP A 237 -16.96 13.83 -12.26
CA ASP A 237 -16.27 15.12 -12.26
C ASP A 237 -16.11 15.74 -10.85
N LEU A 238 -16.28 14.94 -9.80
CA LEU A 238 -16.22 15.41 -8.42
C LEU A 238 -14.88 16.05 -8.09
N ARG A 239 -14.95 17.17 -7.37
CA ARG A 239 -13.83 17.90 -6.78
C ARG A 239 -13.97 17.95 -5.27
N PHE A 240 -12.92 18.31 -4.57
CA PHE A 240 -12.94 18.46 -3.12
C PHE A 240 -14.02 19.44 -2.65
N ASP A 241 -14.17 20.56 -3.34
CA ASP A 241 -15.17 21.59 -3.00
C ASP A 241 -16.61 21.07 -3.02
N ASP A 242 -16.91 20.04 -3.82
CA ASP A 242 -18.24 19.41 -3.83
C ASP A 242 -18.56 18.67 -2.52
N VAL A 243 -17.56 18.12 -1.83
CA VAL A 243 -17.74 17.36 -0.59
C VAL A 243 -17.54 18.20 0.68
N VAL A 244 -16.93 19.38 0.60
CA VAL A 244 -16.69 20.28 1.74
C VAL A 244 -17.95 20.62 2.53
N PRO A 245 -19.11 20.95 1.89
CA PRO A 245 -20.34 21.26 2.63
C PRO A 245 -20.80 20.09 3.52
N SER A 246 -20.67 18.84 3.02
CA SER A 246 -21.01 17.65 3.77
C SER A 246 -20.04 17.45 4.94
N ILE A 247 -18.73 17.58 4.70
CA ILE A 247 -17.72 17.45 5.76
C ILE A 247 -18.01 18.44 6.90
N ARG A 248 -18.27 19.71 6.58
CA ARG A 248 -18.57 20.75 7.59
C ARG A 248 -19.85 20.44 8.36
N GLY A 249 -20.91 20.02 7.66
CA GLY A 249 -22.18 19.70 8.28
C GLY A 249 -22.11 18.47 9.19
N GLU A 250 -21.41 17.42 8.75
CA GLU A 250 -21.33 16.14 9.43
C GLU A 250 -20.30 16.14 10.57
N ALA A 251 -19.18 16.86 10.41
CA ALA A 251 -18.20 17.01 11.48
C ALA A 251 -18.71 17.86 12.66
N GLY A 252 -19.72 18.71 12.43
CA GLY A 252 -20.30 19.59 13.44
C GLY A 252 -19.33 20.59 14.06
N ALA A 253 -18.13 20.72 13.51
CA ALA A 253 -17.07 21.57 13.99
C ALA A 253 -16.74 22.66 12.97
N SER A 254 -16.21 23.78 13.44
CA SER A 254 -15.67 24.82 12.55
C SER A 254 -14.40 24.29 11.91
N LEU A 255 -14.53 23.72 10.72
CA LEU A 255 -13.42 23.31 9.88
C LEU A 255 -13.22 24.32 8.75
N ASP A 256 -12.01 24.82 8.63
CA ASP A 256 -11.62 25.70 7.55
C ASP A 256 -10.65 24.97 6.62
N PHE A 257 -10.95 25.01 5.31
CA PHE A 257 -10.19 24.33 4.27
C PHE A 257 -9.53 25.36 3.35
N GLY A 258 -8.24 25.18 3.14
CA GLY A 258 -7.44 25.93 2.17
C GLY A 258 -7.27 25.14 0.86
N THR A 259 -6.05 25.10 0.36
CA THR A 259 -5.71 24.45 -0.91
C THR A 259 -5.92 22.93 -0.84
N CYS A 260 -6.60 22.38 -1.86
CA CYS A 260 -6.61 20.94 -2.12
C CYS A 260 -5.58 20.62 -3.21
N SER A 261 -4.53 19.89 -2.84
CA SER A 261 -3.45 19.52 -3.76
C SER A 261 -3.75 18.25 -4.55
N TRP A 262 -4.60 17.38 -4.01
CA TRP A 262 -4.99 16.13 -4.65
C TRP A 262 -6.36 15.68 -4.17
N PHE A 263 -7.17 15.16 -5.09
CA PHE A 263 -8.49 14.57 -4.81
C PHE A 263 -8.74 13.36 -5.71
N SER A 264 -9.30 12.31 -5.13
CA SER A 264 -9.71 11.11 -5.88
C SER A 264 -10.91 10.44 -5.22
N THR A 265 -11.71 9.76 -6.00
CA THR A 265 -12.78 8.88 -5.51
C THR A 265 -12.46 7.43 -5.84
N TYR A 266 -12.88 6.52 -4.97
CA TYR A 266 -12.65 5.08 -5.18
C TYR A 266 -13.74 4.24 -4.52
N ARG A 267 -13.95 3.05 -5.09
CA ARG A 267 -14.76 2.01 -4.45
C ARG A 267 -13.86 1.03 -3.73
N ILE A 268 -14.18 0.78 -2.49
CA ILE A 268 -13.53 -0.26 -1.72
C ILE A 268 -14.09 -1.61 -2.17
N HIS A 269 -13.21 -2.59 -2.30
CA HIS A 269 -13.56 -3.97 -2.55
C HIS A 269 -13.02 -4.82 -1.40
N HIS A 270 -13.76 -5.86 -1.04
CA HIS A 270 -13.22 -6.94 -0.22
C HIS A 270 -13.10 -8.17 -1.13
N ARG A 271 -11.88 -8.56 -1.44
CA ARG A 271 -11.59 -9.70 -2.31
C ARG A 271 -10.39 -10.46 -1.79
N ALA A 272 -10.45 -11.79 -1.92
CA ALA A 272 -9.30 -12.64 -1.65
C ALA A 272 -9.19 -13.67 -2.78
N ALA A 273 -7.95 -13.95 -3.22
CA ALA A 273 -7.68 -14.99 -4.19
C ALA A 273 -8.08 -16.37 -3.61
N ALA A 274 -8.71 -17.20 -4.42
CA ALA A 274 -9.13 -18.54 -4.01
C ALA A 274 -7.95 -19.40 -3.52
N ARG A 275 -6.75 -19.09 -3.98
CA ARG A 275 -5.48 -19.67 -3.53
C ARG A 275 -4.35 -18.68 -3.75
N PHE A 276 -3.35 -18.68 -2.86
CA PHE A 276 -2.21 -17.76 -2.91
C PHE A 276 -1.00 -18.35 -3.62
N ARG A 277 -1.15 -19.57 -4.15
CA ARG A 277 -0.11 -20.27 -4.90
C ARG A 277 -0.73 -21.13 -6.00
N ALA A 278 -0.09 -21.18 -7.17
CA ALA A 278 -0.31 -22.14 -8.21
C ALA A 278 1.06 -22.62 -8.74
N GLY A 279 1.39 -23.90 -8.53
CA GLY A 279 2.70 -24.44 -8.90
C GLY A 279 3.84 -23.60 -8.30
N ARG A 280 4.60 -22.95 -9.17
CA ARG A 280 5.75 -22.10 -8.83
C ARG A 280 5.43 -20.60 -8.78
N CYS A 281 4.15 -20.22 -8.88
CA CYS A 281 3.70 -18.85 -8.82
C CYS A 281 3.04 -18.57 -7.47
N PHE A 282 3.41 -17.46 -6.81
CA PHE A 282 2.83 -16.96 -5.58
C PHE A 282 2.13 -15.61 -5.83
N LEU A 283 1.13 -15.29 -5.02
CA LEU A 283 0.44 -14.00 -5.00
C LEU A 283 0.64 -13.34 -3.63
N LEU A 284 0.92 -12.03 -3.63
CA LEU A 284 1.17 -11.23 -2.43
C LEU A 284 0.48 -9.87 -2.52
N GLY A 285 0.12 -9.32 -1.38
CA GLY A 285 -0.54 -8.02 -1.28
C GLY A 285 -1.83 -7.97 -2.09
N ASP A 286 -2.10 -6.86 -2.76
CA ASP A 286 -3.35 -6.66 -3.51
C ASP A 286 -3.55 -7.66 -4.67
N ALA A 287 -2.52 -8.35 -5.13
CA ALA A 287 -2.66 -9.45 -6.07
C ALA A 287 -3.37 -10.66 -5.44
N ALA A 288 -3.20 -10.85 -4.14
CA ALA A 288 -3.79 -11.94 -3.35
C ALA A 288 -5.05 -11.51 -2.58
N HIS A 289 -5.09 -10.29 -2.04
CA HIS A 289 -6.18 -9.83 -1.18
C HIS A 289 -6.29 -8.30 -1.18
N ILE A 290 -7.51 -7.80 -1.26
CA ILE A 290 -7.84 -6.38 -1.16
C ILE A 290 -8.68 -6.17 0.09
N HIS A 291 -8.30 -5.22 0.91
CA HIS A 291 -8.95 -4.88 2.17
C HIS A 291 -9.56 -3.48 2.14
N SER A 292 -10.49 -3.26 3.08
CA SER A 292 -10.93 -1.92 3.43
C SER A 292 -9.74 -1.08 3.93
N PRO A 293 -9.64 0.21 3.58
CA PRO A 293 -8.62 1.11 4.11
C PRO A 293 -8.81 1.44 5.59
N VAL A 294 -9.95 1.09 6.17
CA VAL A 294 -10.22 1.25 7.59
C VAL A 294 -9.21 0.45 8.40
N GLY A 295 -8.43 1.13 9.22
CA GLY A 295 -7.34 0.53 10.00
C GLY A 295 -5.97 0.50 9.29
N ALA A 296 -5.85 1.06 8.08
CA ALA A 296 -4.58 1.17 7.32
C ALA A 296 -3.84 -0.19 7.15
N GLN A 297 -4.58 -1.29 6.89
CA GLN A 297 -4.01 -2.64 6.86
C GLN A 297 -3.40 -3.04 5.50
N GLY A 298 -3.97 -2.61 4.36
CA GLY A 298 -3.65 -3.16 3.03
C GLY A 298 -2.15 -3.19 2.72
N MET A 299 -1.48 -2.04 2.70
CA MET A 299 -0.05 -1.94 2.44
C MET A 299 0.77 -2.72 3.48
N ASN A 300 0.42 -2.61 4.76
CA ASN A 300 1.14 -3.30 5.84
C ASN A 300 1.08 -4.81 5.70
N THR A 301 -0.08 -5.37 5.33
CA THR A 301 -0.23 -6.82 5.09
C THR A 301 0.62 -7.26 3.91
N GLY A 302 0.61 -6.53 2.79
CA GLY A 302 1.46 -6.84 1.65
C GLY A 302 2.96 -6.82 1.96
N LEU A 303 3.42 -5.85 2.77
CA LEU A 303 4.82 -5.78 3.25
C LEU A 303 5.17 -6.98 4.16
N GLN A 304 4.23 -7.43 4.98
CA GLN A 304 4.38 -8.62 5.83
C GLN A 304 4.36 -9.91 5.01
N ASP A 305 3.48 -10.04 4.00
CA ASP A 305 3.48 -11.17 3.05
C ASP A 305 4.85 -11.30 2.39
N ALA A 306 5.38 -10.20 1.86
CA ALA A 306 6.68 -10.13 1.21
C ALA A 306 7.82 -10.55 2.14
N THR A 307 7.79 -10.08 3.37
CA THR A 307 8.78 -10.45 4.38
C THR A 307 8.69 -11.94 4.74
N ASN A 308 7.46 -12.43 4.93
CA ASN A 308 7.21 -13.82 5.28
C ASN A 308 7.59 -14.81 4.16
N LEU A 309 7.28 -14.48 2.89
CA LEU A 309 7.67 -15.31 1.74
C LEU A 309 9.16 -15.22 1.44
N GLY A 310 9.76 -14.02 1.56
CA GLY A 310 11.13 -13.75 1.14
C GLY A 310 12.18 -14.67 1.80
N TRP A 311 12.12 -14.87 3.13
CA TRP A 311 13.07 -15.77 3.79
C TRP A 311 12.81 -17.26 3.45
N LYS A 312 11.54 -17.65 3.24
CA LYS A 312 11.18 -19.03 2.88
C LYS A 312 11.69 -19.37 1.48
N LEU A 313 11.46 -18.49 0.50
CA LEU A 313 12.00 -18.68 -0.85
C LEU A 313 13.53 -18.70 -0.87
N ALA A 314 14.18 -17.84 -0.09
CA ALA A 314 15.63 -17.84 0.00
C ALA A 314 16.16 -19.19 0.50
N LEU A 315 15.55 -19.79 1.52
CA LEU A 315 15.92 -21.13 1.99
C LEU A 315 15.72 -22.19 0.91
N VAL A 316 14.58 -22.17 0.21
CA VAL A 316 14.29 -23.16 -0.85
C VAL A 316 15.28 -23.04 -2.02
N VAL A 317 15.65 -21.83 -2.39
CA VAL A 317 16.64 -21.57 -3.44
C VAL A 317 18.04 -22.03 -3.01
N SER A 318 18.46 -21.71 -1.77
CA SER A 318 19.76 -22.10 -1.23
C SER A 318 19.94 -23.61 -1.06
N CYS A 319 18.87 -24.35 -0.77
CA CYS A 319 18.92 -25.80 -0.61
C CYS A 319 18.99 -26.57 -1.94
N ARG A 320 18.98 -25.87 -3.08
CA ARG A 320 19.10 -26.46 -4.42
C ARG A 320 20.48 -26.32 -5.05
N ALA A 321 21.37 -25.60 -4.39
CA ALA A 321 22.76 -25.38 -4.83
C ALA A 321 23.68 -26.51 -4.38
#